data_336e6cfe697191c1c13fe5bb076c9981
#
_entry.id   336e6cfe697191c1c13fe5bb076c9981
#
_cell.length_a   1.000
_cell.length_b   1.000
_cell.length_c   1.000
_cell.angle_alpha   90.00
_cell.angle_beta   90.00
_cell.angle_gamma   90.00
#
_symmetry.space_group_name_H-M   'P 1'
#
loop_
_entity.id
_entity.type
_entity.pdbx_description
1 polymer ?
#
loop_
_entity_poly.entity_id
_entity_poly.type
_entity_poly.pdbx_seq_one_letter_code
_entity_poly.pdbx_strand_id
1 'polypeptide(L)'
;MCTKNISRFGCSILTNAAACVFALVAISVSCQNASADQGSVSPGALQVRADMARSAELEKAFWVCDYTATTRGVYAAPIELCSAVTDQLKREKFGGDFGQMLEWWQQNKSAEHANLASGAW
;
A
#
# COMPACT_ATOMS: atom_id res chain seq x y z
N MET A 1 3.49 11.19 11.17
CA MET A 1 2.96 12.00 10.04
C MET A 1 3.92 13.16 9.82
N CYS A 2 4.85 13.03 8.86
CA CYS A 2 5.75 14.13 8.48
C CYS A 2 5.21 14.75 7.20
N THR A 3 4.67 15.94 7.33
CA THR A 3 4.22 16.77 6.21
C THR A 3 5.42 17.36 5.50
N LYS A 4 5.58 17.04 4.24
CA LYS A 4 6.62 17.56 3.34
C LYS A 4 6.24 18.99 2.93
N ASN A 5 6.83 19.99 3.59
CA ASN A 5 6.70 21.39 3.21
C ASN A 5 7.82 21.73 2.22
N ILE A 6 7.49 21.83 0.95
CA ILE A 6 8.42 22.27 -0.10
C ILE A 6 8.23 23.78 -0.26
N SER A 7 9.04 24.56 0.44
CA SER A 7 9.17 26.00 0.18
C SER A 7 9.98 26.22 -1.09
N ARG A 8 9.35 26.78 -2.10
CA ARG A 8 9.98 27.34 -3.29
C ARG A 8 10.73 28.63 -2.89
N PHE A 9 12.04 28.58 -2.85
CA PHE A 9 12.85 29.80 -2.85
C PHE A 9 13.15 30.21 -4.30
N GLY A 10 12.50 31.29 -4.72
CA GLY A 10 12.83 32.00 -5.94
C GLY A 10 14.17 32.69 -5.77
N CYS A 11 15.12 32.36 -6.64
CA CYS A 11 16.40 33.07 -6.75
C CYS A 11 16.21 34.28 -7.64
N SER A 12 16.14 35.48 -7.06
CA SER A 12 16.24 36.75 -7.76
C SER A 12 17.71 37.14 -7.83
N ILE A 13 18.20 37.22 -9.05
CA ILE A 13 19.55 37.70 -9.36
C ILE A 13 19.52 39.24 -9.34
N LEU A 14 20.22 39.85 -8.42
CA LEU A 14 20.67 41.24 -8.54
C LEU A 14 22.07 41.39 -7.95
N THR A 15 22.99 41.72 -8.82
CA THR A 15 24.37 42.10 -8.63
C THR A 15 24.56 43.19 -7.57
N ASN A 16 25.43 42.95 -6.57
CA ASN A 16 26.39 43.98 -6.16
C ASN A 16 27.56 43.37 -5.36
N ALA A 17 28.72 43.82 -5.73
CA ALA A 17 30.01 43.47 -5.15
C ALA A 17 30.17 44.07 -3.75
N ALA A 18 30.71 43.31 -2.81
CA ALA A 18 31.82 43.68 -1.93
C ALA A 18 31.82 42.84 -0.63
N ALA A 19 33.02 42.39 -0.30
CA ALA A 19 33.48 41.96 1.03
C ALA A 19 32.92 40.62 1.59
N CYS A 20 33.63 39.54 1.19
CA CYS A 20 33.62 38.25 1.92
C CYS A 20 34.40 38.40 3.23
N VAL A 21 33.73 38.38 4.35
CA VAL A 21 34.33 38.01 5.63
C VAL A 21 33.97 36.56 5.89
N PHE A 22 34.96 35.68 5.81
CA PHE A 22 34.81 34.26 6.12
C PHE A 22 34.64 34.08 7.65
N ALA A 23 33.42 33.89 8.07
CA ALA A 23 33.11 33.28 9.37
C ALA A 23 32.88 31.80 9.15
N LEU A 24 33.88 30.97 9.40
CA LEU A 24 33.77 29.52 9.48
C LEU A 24 32.97 29.17 10.74
N VAL A 25 31.66 29.11 10.62
CA VAL A 25 30.84 28.47 11.63
C VAL A 25 30.83 26.96 11.33
N ALA A 26 31.62 26.24 12.10
CA ALA A 26 31.57 24.77 12.11
C ALA A 26 30.19 24.33 12.67
N ILE A 27 29.27 24.08 11.77
CA ILE A 27 28.01 23.42 12.15
C ILE A 27 28.33 21.95 12.35
N SER A 28 28.58 21.59 13.59
CA SER A 28 28.61 20.18 14.01
C SER A 28 27.21 19.64 13.88
N VAL A 29 26.93 19.01 12.73
CA VAL A 29 25.73 18.19 12.57
C VAL A 29 25.94 16.94 13.42
N SER A 30 25.48 17.00 14.66
CA SER A 30 25.30 15.80 15.47
C SER A 30 24.19 14.99 14.82
N CYS A 31 24.57 14.01 13.97
CA CYS A 31 23.68 12.91 13.64
C CYS A 31 23.42 12.15 14.94
N GLN A 32 22.38 12.56 15.66
CA GLN A 32 21.80 11.70 16.67
C GLN A 32 21.26 10.50 15.91
N ASN A 33 22.00 9.38 16.03
CA ASN A 33 21.49 8.08 15.68
C ASN A 33 20.19 7.91 16.47
N ALA A 34 19.06 8.14 15.81
CA ALA A 34 17.81 7.61 16.27
C ALA A 34 18.03 6.09 16.29
N SER A 35 18.38 5.57 17.45
CA SER A 35 18.31 4.14 17.71
C SER A 35 16.87 3.78 17.39
N ALA A 36 16.67 3.18 16.22
CA ALA A 36 15.44 2.48 15.96
C ALA A 36 15.33 1.48 17.10
N ASP A 37 14.39 1.72 17.97
CA ASP A 37 13.97 0.76 18.97
C ASP A 37 13.55 -0.49 18.19
N GLN A 38 14.51 -1.40 18.04
CA GLN A 38 14.25 -2.75 17.57
C GLN A 38 13.56 -3.46 18.73
N GLY A 39 12.34 -2.98 19.02
CA GLY A 39 11.46 -3.69 19.90
C GLY A 39 11.41 -5.13 19.41
N SER A 40 11.87 -6.03 20.26
CA SER A 40 11.89 -7.46 20.02
C SER A 40 10.49 -7.90 19.59
N VAL A 41 10.26 -7.94 18.27
CA VAL A 41 8.97 -8.36 17.71
C VAL A 41 8.84 -9.83 18.01
N SER A 42 7.88 -10.18 18.86
CA SER A 42 7.59 -11.57 19.21
C SER A 42 7.39 -12.39 17.92
N PRO A 43 7.92 -13.61 17.82
CA PRO A 43 7.70 -14.49 16.67
C PRO A 43 6.23 -14.63 16.28
N GLY A 44 5.32 -14.63 17.25
CA GLY A 44 3.88 -14.63 17.00
C GLY A 44 3.37 -13.37 16.31
N ALA A 45 3.93 -12.20 16.61
CA ALA A 45 3.51 -10.96 15.96
C ALA A 45 3.98 -10.90 14.50
N LEU A 46 5.13 -11.50 14.17
CA LEU A 46 5.60 -11.64 12.79
C LEU A 46 4.69 -12.57 11.99
N GLN A 47 4.29 -13.69 12.58
CA GLN A 47 3.38 -14.64 11.95
C GLN A 47 2.02 -14.00 11.66
N VAL A 48 1.41 -13.33 12.62
CA VAL A 48 0.14 -12.62 12.42
C VAL A 48 0.23 -11.59 11.29
N ARG A 49 1.33 -10.84 11.20
CA ARG A 49 1.54 -9.88 10.10
C ARG A 49 1.66 -10.57 8.74
N ALA A 50 2.35 -11.70 8.67
CA ALA A 50 2.48 -12.48 7.44
C ALA A 50 1.14 -13.04 6.98
N ASP A 51 0.31 -13.54 7.91
CA ASP A 51 -1.01 -14.08 7.62
C ASP A 51 -1.98 -12.97 7.15
N MET A 52 -1.92 -11.79 7.79
CA MET A 52 -2.71 -10.63 7.36
C MET A 52 -2.30 -10.15 5.96
N ALA A 53 -1.00 -10.09 5.67
CA ALA A 53 -0.50 -9.71 4.34
C ALA A 53 -0.95 -10.71 3.27
N ARG A 54 -0.87 -12.00 3.55
CA ARG A 54 -1.35 -13.06 2.65
C ARG A 54 -2.84 -12.93 2.37
N SER A 55 -3.65 -12.70 3.40
CA SER A 55 -5.10 -12.50 3.25
C SER A 55 -5.42 -11.30 2.37
N ALA A 56 -4.72 -10.18 2.56
CA ALA A 56 -4.92 -8.98 1.75
C ALA A 56 -4.57 -9.20 0.27
N GLU A 57 -3.46 -9.90 -0.01
CA GLU A 57 -3.07 -10.23 -1.38
C GLU A 57 -4.06 -11.19 -2.05
N LEU A 58 -4.62 -12.13 -1.30
CA LEU A 58 -5.64 -13.05 -1.80
C LEU A 58 -6.95 -12.32 -2.14
N GLU A 59 -7.38 -11.39 -1.30
CA GLU A 59 -8.55 -10.54 -1.57
C GLU A 59 -8.32 -9.67 -2.80
N LYS A 60 -7.13 -9.07 -2.93
CA LYS A 60 -6.76 -8.28 -4.10
C LYS A 60 -6.81 -9.11 -5.38
N ALA A 61 -6.25 -10.31 -5.37
CA ALA A 61 -6.29 -11.22 -6.53
C ALA A 61 -7.73 -11.58 -6.91
N PHE A 62 -8.59 -11.83 -5.93
CA PHE A 62 -10.01 -12.09 -6.14
C PHE A 62 -10.70 -10.90 -6.82
N TRP A 63 -10.52 -9.68 -6.32
CA TRP A 63 -11.15 -8.49 -6.89
C TRP A 63 -10.66 -8.17 -8.30
N VAL A 64 -9.37 -8.41 -8.59
CA VAL A 64 -8.83 -8.28 -9.96
C VAL A 64 -9.52 -9.28 -10.91
N CYS A 65 -9.72 -10.51 -10.48
CA CYS A 65 -10.45 -11.53 -11.23
C CYS A 65 -11.91 -11.11 -11.49
N ASP A 66 -12.63 -10.71 -10.45
CA ASP A 66 -14.04 -10.31 -10.53
C ASP A 66 -14.23 -9.06 -11.41
N TYR A 67 -13.37 -8.06 -11.24
CA TYR A 67 -13.38 -6.85 -12.04
C TYR A 67 -13.10 -7.15 -13.51
N THR A 68 -12.09 -7.96 -13.81
CA THR A 68 -11.74 -8.33 -15.17
C THR A 68 -12.89 -9.09 -15.86
N ALA A 69 -13.46 -10.09 -15.18
CA ALA A 69 -14.59 -10.85 -15.69
C ALA A 69 -15.83 -9.99 -15.94
N THR A 70 -16.07 -9.03 -15.04
CA THR A 70 -17.23 -8.11 -15.12
C THR A 70 -17.09 -7.08 -16.24
N THR A 71 -15.88 -6.51 -16.42
CA THR A 71 -15.67 -5.38 -17.36
C THR A 71 -15.23 -5.81 -18.74
N ARG A 72 -14.53 -6.93 -18.87
CA ARG A 72 -13.94 -7.43 -20.12
C ARG A 72 -14.51 -8.77 -20.58
N GLY A 73 -15.38 -9.36 -19.76
CA GLY A 73 -15.97 -10.68 -20.00
C GLY A 73 -15.16 -11.81 -19.36
N VAL A 74 -15.83 -12.91 -19.10
CA VAL A 74 -15.26 -14.06 -18.36
C VAL A 74 -14.05 -14.70 -19.05
N TYR A 75 -13.97 -14.62 -20.37
CA TYR A 75 -12.83 -15.16 -21.13
C TYR A 75 -11.58 -14.27 -21.08
N ALA A 76 -11.70 -13.03 -20.61
CA ALA A 76 -10.55 -12.15 -20.41
C ALA A 76 -9.82 -12.43 -19.09
N ALA A 77 -10.47 -13.10 -18.15
CA ALA A 77 -9.87 -13.54 -16.90
C ALA A 77 -9.29 -14.97 -17.06
N PRO A 78 -8.12 -15.27 -16.48
CA PRO A 78 -7.57 -16.63 -16.49
C PRO A 78 -8.40 -17.52 -15.58
N ILE A 79 -9.37 -18.22 -16.14
CA ILE A 79 -10.43 -18.95 -15.42
C ILE A 79 -9.86 -19.88 -14.36
N GLU A 80 -8.83 -20.66 -14.68
CA GLU A 80 -8.24 -21.62 -13.74
C GLU A 80 -7.62 -20.92 -12.53
N LEU A 81 -6.88 -19.82 -12.74
CA LEU A 81 -6.29 -19.03 -11.66
C LEU A 81 -7.38 -18.38 -10.82
N CYS A 82 -8.36 -17.76 -11.45
CA CYS A 82 -9.44 -17.05 -10.76
C CYS A 82 -10.33 -18.01 -9.95
N SER A 83 -10.57 -19.21 -10.45
CA SER A 83 -11.28 -20.27 -9.69
C SER A 83 -10.48 -20.70 -8.46
N ALA A 84 -9.17 -20.92 -8.62
CA ALA A 84 -8.29 -21.29 -7.51
C ALA A 84 -8.25 -20.20 -6.42
N VAL A 85 -8.12 -18.94 -6.82
CA VAL A 85 -8.15 -17.77 -5.92
C VAL A 85 -9.48 -17.69 -5.16
N THR A 86 -10.60 -17.86 -5.87
CA THR A 86 -11.94 -17.84 -5.26
C THR A 86 -12.12 -18.96 -4.24
N ASP A 87 -11.71 -20.17 -4.58
CA ASP A 87 -11.80 -21.31 -3.67
C ASP A 87 -10.88 -21.16 -2.45
N GLN A 88 -9.71 -20.60 -2.64
CA GLN A 88 -8.79 -20.34 -1.53
C GLN A 88 -9.34 -19.25 -0.61
N LEU A 89 -9.83 -18.13 -1.15
CA LEU A 89 -10.44 -17.06 -0.38
C LEU A 89 -11.66 -17.57 0.42
N LYS A 90 -12.52 -18.36 -0.22
CA LYS A 90 -13.67 -18.96 0.45
C LYS A 90 -13.24 -19.80 1.65
N ARG A 91 -12.20 -20.63 1.50
CA ARG A 91 -11.71 -21.47 2.60
C ARG A 91 -11.06 -20.67 3.72
N GLU A 92 -10.17 -19.74 3.36
CA GLU A 92 -9.33 -19.04 4.36
C GLU A 92 -10.10 -17.94 5.11
N LYS A 93 -10.93 -17.18 4.41
CA LYS A 93 -11.64 -16.04 5.02
C LYS A 93 -13.03 -16.42 5.56
N PHE A 94 -13.70 -17.35 4.92
CA PHE A 94 -15.11 -17.69 5.23
C PHE A 94 -15.29 -19.13 5.70
N GLY A 95 -14.21 -19.86 6.01
CA GLY A 95 -14.29 -21.23 6.48
C GLY A 95 -14.98 -22.20 5.50
N GLY A 96 -15.05 -21.84 4.21
CA GLY A 96 -15.75 -22.60 3.18
C GLY A 96 -17.21 -22.19 2.97
N ASP A 97 -17.73 -21.27 3.76
CA ASP A 97 -19.13 -20.81 3.66
C ASP A 97 -19.31 -19.86 2.47
N PHE A 98 -19.98 -20.34 1.44
CA PHE A 98 -20.26 -19.57 0.24
C PHE A 98 -21.29 -18.45 0.49
N GLY A 99 -22.24 -18.63 1.40
CA GLY A 99 -23.25 -17.63 1.74
C GLY A 99 -22.60 -16.38 2.32
N GLN A 100 -21.72 -16.56 3.32
CA GLN A 100 -20.96 -15.45 3.91
C GLN A 100 -20.06 -14.75 2.89
N MET A 101 -19.42 -15.52 2.01
CA MET A 101 -18.61 -14.94 0.94
C MET A 101 -19.44 -14.11 -0.03
N LEU A 102 -20.64 -14.57 -0.39
CA LEU A 102 -21.55 -13.85 -1.30
C LEU A 102 -22.04 -12.54 -0.68
N GLU A 103 -22.42 -12.56 0.60
CA GLU A 103 -22.82 -11.35 1.34
C GLU A 103 -21.67 -10.33 1.38
N TRP A 104 -20.46 -10.77 1.72
CA TRP A 104 -19.27 -9.92 1.71
C TRP A 104 -19.00 -9.33 0.33
N TRP A 105 -19.07 -10.12 -0.73
CA TRP A 105 -18.89 -9.68 -2.12
C TRP A 105 -19.93 -8.61 -2.50
N GLN A 106 -21.21 -8.81 -2.20
CA GLN A 106 -22.28 -7.85 -2.50
C GLN A 106 -22.06 -6.50 -1.80
N GLN A 107 -21.58 -6.53 -0.56
CA GLN A 107 -21.35 -5.32 0.23
C GLN A 107 -20.14 -4.52 -0.26
N ASN A 108 -19.11 -5.18 -0.79
CA ASN A 108 -17.82 -4.55 -1.09
C ASN A 108 -17.59 -4.32 -2.60
N LYS A 109 -18.29 -5.02 -3.48
CA LYS A 109 -18.04 -5.03 -4.93
C LYS A 109 -17.95 -3.62 -5.52
N SER A 110 -18.88 -2.74 -5.20
CA SER A 110 -18.93 -1.39 -5.79
C SER A 110 -17.70 -0.57 -5.45
N ALA A 111 -17.27 -0.60 -4.20
CA ALA A 111 -16.10 0.14 -3.73
C ALA A 111 -14.81 -0.43 -4.32
N GLU A 112 -14.66 -1.76 -4.34
CA GLU A 112 -13.46 -2.41 -4.84
C GLU A 112 -13.30 -2.25 -6.35
N HIS A 113 -14.41 -2.31 -7.11
CA HIS A 113 -14.39 -2.02 -8.54
C HIS A 113 -14.03 -0.55 -8.82
N ALA A 114 -14.49 0.40 -8.02
CA ALA A 114 -14.12 1.81 -8.15
C ALA A 114 -12.62 2.03 -7.86
N ASN A 115 -12.07 1.36 -6.85
CA ASN A 115 -10.63 1.38 -6.53
C ASN A 115 -9.79 0.86 -7.70
N LEU A 116 -10.17 -0.28 -8.28
CA LEU A 116 -9.49 -0.86 -9.44
C LEU A 116 -9.59 0.04 -10.68
N ALA A 117 -10.74 0.64 -10.93
CA ALA A 117 -10.95 1.55 -12.07
C ALA A 117 -10.09 2.82 -11.96
N SER A 118 -9.85 3.31 -10.75
CA SER A 118 -9.03 4.50 -10.49
C SER A 118 -7.53 4.25 -10.39
N GLY A 119 -7.11 2.98 -10.38
CA GLY A 119 -5.72 2.58 -10.17
C GLY A 119 -5.24 2.79 -8.73
N ALA A 120 -6.13 2.82 -7.76
CA ALA A 120 -5.84 3.06 -6.34
C ALA A 120 -5.36 1.79 -5.58
N TRP A 121 -4.99 0.72 -6.28
CA TRP A 121 -4.56 -0.57 -5.72
C TRP A 121 -3.05 -0.75 -5.76
#